data_61d236331a9ef77b5cfe5df1b3ded92d
#
_entry.id   61d236331a9ef77b5cfe5df1b3ded92d
#
_cell.length_a   1.000
_cell.length_b   1.000
_cell.length_c   1.000
_cell.angle_alpha   90.00
_cell.angle_beta   90.00
_cell.angle_gamma   90.00
#
_symmetry.space_group_name_H-M   'P 1'
#
loop_
_entity.id
_entity.type
_entity.pdbx_description
1 polymer ?
#
loop_
_entity_poly.entity_id
_entity_poly.type
_entity_poly.pdbx_seq_one_letter_code
_entity_poly.pdbx_strand_id
1 'polypeptide(L)'
;MIKISVIIPCYNVSMFIDRCMESLEKQTIGMSSLEIILVNDASKDATLGKLLLWEMKYPDNICVIPLEKNVMQGAARNIARDYCHGEYIAYLDADDWLVPSAFDKLYRAAKKNRAEVVNYLSKKVYGDPENDDPDTKSGIKDRMIVINTPEERLHYFSKGGSPLLRGCWDKLFLREFVEKLDLKFAEGVFDEESLFTTPAYMHMIRLYELNEYLHRYFQNSISSTYNLMKDMKRRDDNAKTWMATYEVLKADGSVDSQHELVEWFFVINYYIRSFIFAASRGITYDTETVNVMQDTVRELFPDYRSNPTLMGMEIYRDSLKLLDMKVDDSNIGEYNRLWTEVCKANPGGI
;
A
#
# COMPACT_ATOMS: atom_id res chain seq x y z
N MET A 1 15.58 12.03 21.57
CA MET A 1 14.69 12.47 20.48
C MET A 1 14.32 11.24 19.67
N ILE A 2 13.04 10.99 19.52
CA ILE A 2 12.52 9.87 18.71
C ILE A 2 12.77 10.14 17.23
N LYS A 3 13.39 9.18 16.59
CA LYS A 3 13.72 9.28 15.14
C LYS A 3 12.61 8.71 14.28
N ILE A 4 12.03 7.56 14.68
CA ILE A 4 11.02 6.86 13.90
C ILE A 4 9.89 6.43 14.82
N SER A 5 8.65 6.78 14.48
CA SER A 5 7.43 6.19 15.01
C SER A 5 7.02 5.02 14.11
N VAL A 6 6.82 3.85 14.70
CA VAL A 6 6.42 2.62 14.01
C VAL A 6 4.98 2.30 14.37
N ILE A 7 4.09 2.32 13.38
CA ILE A 7 2.67 2.01 13.57
C ILE A 7 2.39 0.56 13.18
N ILE A 8 1.79 -0.21 14.09
CA ILE A 8 1.49 -1.63 13.89
C ILE A 8 0.04 -1.91 14.25
N PRO A 9 -0.87 -2.06 13.27
CA PRO A 9 -2.22 -2.55 13.53
C PRO A 9 -2.19 -4.04 13.89
N CYS A 10 -2.90 -4.43 14.95
CA CYS A 10 -2.89 -5.77 15.50
C CYS A 10 -4.31 -6.32 15.65
N TYR A 11 -4.65 -7.36 14.88
CA TYR A 11 -5.92 -8.06 15.00
C TYR A 11 -5.74 -9.57 14.89
N ASN A 12 -5.89 -10.30 16.01
CA ASN A 12 -5.71 -11.75 16.10
C ASN A 12 -4.35 -12.21 15.57
N VAL A 13 -3.28 -11.59 16.04
CA VAL A 13 -1.88 -11.81 15.60
C VAL A 13 -1.00 -12.41 16.71
N SER A 14 -1.59 -13.04 17.72
CA SER A 14 -0.85 -13.58 18.87
C SER A 14 0.26 -14.57 18.49
N MET A 15 0.15 -15.23 17.34
CA MET A 15 1.17 -16.17 16.84
C MET A 15 2.39 -15.48 16.21
N PHE A 16 2.27 -14.21 15.80
CA PHE A 16 3.25 -13.52 14.97
C PHE A 16 3.91 -12.33 15.66
N ILE A 17 3.18 -11.66 16.55
CA ILE A 17 3.57 -10.35 17.10
C ILE A 17 4.90 -10.39 17.85
N ASP A 18 5.25 -11.47 18.52
CA ASP A 18 6.53 -11.55 19.24
C ASP A 18 7.72 -11.47 18.27
N ARG A 19 7.66 -12.16 17.13
CA ARG A 19 8.70 -12.08 16.09
C ARG A 19 8.82 -10.66 15.52
N CYS A 20 7.69 -10.03 15.23
CA CYS A 20 7.66 -8.63 14.78
C CYS A 20 8.37 -7.73 15.78
N MET A 21 7.98 -7.79 17.05
CA MET A 21 8.55 -6.97 18.12
C MET A 21 10.02 -7.26 18.42
N GLU A 22 10.44 -8.53 18.40
CA GLU A 22 11.85 -8.91 18.51
C GLU A 22 12.70 -8.33 17.39
N SER A 23 12.15 -8.21 16.18
CA SER A 23 12.85 -7.59 15.06
C SER A 23 13.09 -6.09 15.28
N LEU A 24 12.16 -5.42 15.95
CA LEU A 24 12.29 -4.01 16.35
C LEU A 24 13.26 -3.84 17.53
N GLU A 25 13.20 -4.73 18.51
CA GLU A 25 14.17 -4.76 19.61
C GLU A 25 15.62 -4.90 19.13
N LYS A 26 15.83 -5.69 18.09
CA LYS A 26 17.16 -5.95 17.48
C LYS A 26 17.64 -4.86 16.51
N GLN A 27 16.86 -3.78 16.31
CA GLN A 27 17.27 -2.71 15.40
C GLN A 27 18.55 -2.00 15.85
N THR A 28 19.52 -1.88 14.95
CA THR A 28 20.83 -1.27 15.26
C THR A 28 20.75 0.24 15.53
N ILE A 29 19.68 0.90 15.14
CA ILE A 29 19.40 2.30 15.51
C ILE A 29 19.16 2.47 17.02
N GLY A 30 18.78 1.38 17.72
CA GLY A 30 18.50 1.30 19.17
C GLY A 30 17.06 1.70 19.52
N MET A 31 16.48 0.98 20.50
CA MET A 31 15.11 1.21 20.99
C MET A 31 14.87 2.66 21.41
N SER A 32 15.83 3.32 22.03
CA SER A 32 15.73 4.74 22.46
C SER A 32 15.51 5.73 21.31
N SER A 33 15.69 5.29 20.06
CA SER A 33 15.41 6.07 18.83
C SER A 33 14.04 5.77 18.24
N LEU A 34 13.34 4.77 18.75
CA LEU A 34 12.05 4.28 18.26
C LEU A 34 10.91 4.61 19.22
N GLU A 35 9.76 4.89 18.64
CA GLU A 35 8.46 4.89 19.30
C GLU A 35 7.59 3.87 18.54
N ILE A 36 6.99 2.93 19.25
CA ILE A 36 6.21 1.85 18.66
C ILE A 36 4.77 1.98 19.14
N ILE A 37 3.83 2.15 18.20
CA ILE A 37 2.42 2.33 18.51
C ILE A 37 1.69 1.08 18.04
N LEU A 38 1.22 0.28 18.99
CA LEU A 38 0.53 -0.99 18.79
C LEU A 38 -0.97 -0.76 18.95
N VAL A 39 -1.74 -0.85 17.86
CA VAL A 39 -3.19 -0.70 17.94
C VAL A 39 -3.84 -2.08 17.99
N ASN A 40 -4.34 -2.47 19.16
CA ASN A 40 -5.14 -3.69 19.28
C ASN A 40 -6.57 -3.43 18.76
N ASP A 41 -6.87 -3.90 17.57
CA ASP A 41 -8.14 -3.70 16.88
C ASP A 41 -9.22 -4.70 17.35
N ALA A 42 -9.49 -4.71 18.68
CA ALA A 42 -10.45 -5.60 19.35
C ALA A 42 -10.17 -7.10 19.12
N SER A 43 -8.91 -7.53 19.26
CA SER A 43 -8.52 -8.95 19.12
C SER A 43 -9.26 -9.84 20.11
N LYS A 44 -9.56 -11.08 19.68
CA LYS A 44 -10.25 -12.10 20.48
C LYS A 44 -9.35 -13.22 20.98
N ASP A 45 -8.10 -13.21 20.56
CA ASP A 45 -7.05 -14.14 20.97
C ASP A 45 -6.12 -13.53 22.03
N ALA A 46 -4.96 -14.11 22.27
CA ALA A 46 -3.98 -13.63 23.24
C ALA A 46 -3.22 -12.35 22.81
N THR A 47 -3.56 -11.71 21.69
CA THR A 47 -2.83 -10.56 21.14
C THR A 47 -2.68 -9.45 22.19
N LEU A 48 -3.77 -8.93 22.74
CA LEU A 48 -3.71 -7.81 23.69
C LEU A 48 -2.78 -8.10 24.88
N GLY A 49 -2.86 -9.31 25.45
CA GLY A 49 -1.99 -9.72 26.55
C GLY A 49 -0.50 -9.63 26.19
N LYS A 50 -0.13 -10.07 24.98
CA LYS A 50 1.25 -9.98 24.49
C LYS A 50 1.69 -8.54 24.25
N LEU A 51 0.82 -7.69 23.68
CA LEU A 51 1.13 -6.28 23.46
C LEU A 51 1.44 -5.57 24.78
N LEU A 52 0.63 -5.79 25.82
CA LEU A 52 0.84 -5.21 27.15
C LEU A 52 2.15 -5.70 27.80
N LEU A 53 2.56 -6.95 27.58
CA LEU A 53 3.86 -7.44 28.04
C LEU A 53 5.02 -6.71 27.36
N TRP A 54 4.91 -6.41 26.07
CA TRP A 54 5.90 -5.62 25.36
C TRP A 54 5.93 -4.16 25.84
N GLU A 55 4.79 -3.54 26.09
CA GLU A 55 4.70 -2.19 26.68
C GLU A 55 5.33 -2.16 28.06
N MET A 56 5.05 -3.14 28.93
CA MET A 56 5.69 -3.25 30.25
C MET A 56 7.22 -3.40 30.17
N LYS A 57 7.73 -4.04 29.13
CA LYS A 57 9.18 -4.22 28.90
C LYS A 57 9.85 -2.91 28.45
N TYR A 58 9.15 -2.08 27.70
CA TYR A 58 9.64 -0.81 27.12
C TYR A 58 8.63 0.33 27.29
N PRO A 59 8.31 0.74 28.54
CA PRO A 59 7.20 1.67 28.80
C PRO A 59 7.42 3.07 28.22
N ASP A 60 8.68 3.48 27.98
CA ASP A 60 9.00 4.78 27.40
C ASP A 60 8.99 4.78 25.85
N ASN A 61 8.87 3.60 25.23
CA ASN A 61 9.02 3.45 23.78
C ASN A 61 7.82 2.79 23.11
N ILE A 62 6.99 2.06 23.85
CA ILE A 62 5.85 1.32 23.33
C ILE A 62 4.57 1.87 23.93
N CYS A 63 3.61 2.17 23.09
CA CYS A 63 2.26 2.59 23.46
C CYS A 63 1.25 1.59 22.88
N VAL A 64 0.41 0.99 23.72
CA VAL A 64 -0.67 0.09 23.31
C VAL A 64 -1.99 0.83 23.34
N ILE A 65 -2.70 0.87 22.19
CA ILE A 65 -4.02 1.46 22.07
C ILE A 65 -5.04 0.33 21.90
N PRO A 66 -5.79 -0.04 22.96
CA PRO A 66 -6.84 -1.06 22.86
C PRO A 66 -8.13 -0.44 22.35
N LEU A 67 -8.66 -0.94 21.23
CA LEU A 67 -9.94 -0.52 20.69
C LEU A 67 -11.07 -1.44 21.20
N GLU A 68 -12.25 -0.89 21.42
CA GLU A 68 -13.44 -1.64 21.88
C GLU A 68 -14.08 -2.48 20.77
N LYS A 69 -13.94 -2.05 19.51
CA LYS A 69 -14.49 -2.71 18.31
C LYS A 69 -13.48 -2.73 17.18
N ASN A 70 -13.59 -3.72 16.31
CA ASN A 70 -12.77 -3.79 15.11
C ASN A 70 -13.14 -2.66 14.14
N VAL A 71 -12.14 -1.86 13.77
CA VAL A 71 -12.27 -0.72 12.85
C VAL A 71 -11.48 -0.92 11.56
N MET A 72 -10.80 -2.06 11.42
CA MET A 72 -9.90 -2.44 10.34
C MET A 72 -8.59 -1.63 10.29
N GLN A 73 -7.61 -2.13 9.53
CA GLN A 73 -6.24 -1.64 9.57
C GLN A 73 -6.09 -0.16 9.17
N GLY A 74 -6.89 0.34 8.22
CA GLY A 74 -6.83 1.75 7.79
C GLY A 74 -7.17 2.71 8.92
N ALA A 75 -8.31 2.51 9.59
CA ALA A 75 -8.71 3.33 10.74
C ALA A 75 -7.74 3.17 11.92
N ALA A 76 -7.25 1.94 12.17
CA ALA A 76 -6.25 1.71 13.22
C ALA A 76 -4.96 2.51 12.96
N ARG A 77 -4.46 2.55 11.70
CA ARG A 77 -3.29 3.37 11.35
C ARG A 77 -3.57 4.87 11.48
N ASN A 78 -4.77 5.33 11.12
CA ASN A 78 -5.17 6.74 11.28
C ASN A 78 -5.19 7.14 12.77
N ILE A 79 -5.77 6.32 13.65
CA ILE A 79 -5.77 6.55 15.09
C ILE A 79 -4.34 6.61 15.64
N ALA A 80 -3.47 5.68 15.26
CA ALA A 80 -2.10 5.64 15.73
C ALA A 80 -1.26 6.85 15.32
N ARG A 81 -1.57 7.45 14.16
CA ARG A 81 -0.84 8.64 13.65
C ARG A 81 -0.84 9.79 14.65
N ASP A 82 -1.92 10.00 15.38
CA ASP A 82 -2.05 11.08 16.34
C ASP A 82 -1.14 10.92 17.57
N TYR A 83 -0.56 9.74 17.76
CA TYR A 83 0.41 9.42 18.82
C TYR A 83 1.87 9.45 18.33
N CYS A 84 2.12 9.80 17.08
CA CYS A 84 3.46 9.81 16.50
C CYS A 84 4.23 11.09 16.84
N HIS A 85 5.43 10.94 17.45
CA HIS A 85 6.34 12.03 17.77
C HIS A 85 7.68 11.92 17.03
N GLY A 86 7.94 10.79 16.36
CA GLY A 86 9.14 10.55 15.58
C GLY A 86 9.27 11.51 14.41
N GLU A 87 10.50 11.77 13.99
CA GLU A 87 10.77 12.59 12.80
C GLU A 87 10.22 11.94 11.52
N TYR A 88 10.25 10.60 11.48
CA TYR A 88 9.69 9.79 10.39
C TYR A 88 8.65 8.81 10.92
N ILE A 89 7.74 8.38 10.05
CA ILE A 89 6.72 7.36 10.31
C ILE A 89 7.01 6.14 9.43
N ALA A 90 7.00 4.96 10.03
CA ALA A 90 7.02 3.66 9.36
C ALA A 90 5.74 2.90 9.71
N TYR A 91 5.21 2.18 8.74
CA TYR A 91 4.10 1.23 8.95
C TYR A 91 4.65 -0.18 8.84
N LEU A 92 4.22 -1.08 9.73
CA LEU A 92 4.66 -2.47 9.72
C LEU A 92 3.47 -3.37 10.05
N ASP A 93 3.28 -4.43 9.27
CA ASP A 93 2.24 -5.41 9.57
C ASP A 93 2.73 -6.37 10.65
N ALA A 94 1.84 -6.77 11.56
CA ALA A 94 2.19 -7.50 12.78
C ALA A 94 2.68 -8.95 12.54
N ASP A 95 2.49 -9.49 11.34
CA ASP A 95 2.98 -10.79 10.91
C ASP A 95 4.32 -10.74 10.15
N ASP A 96 4.82 -9.52 9.86
CA ASP A 96 6.07 -9.26 9.15
C ASP A 96 7.21 -8.91 10.12
N TRP A 97 8.43 -8.74 9.60
CA TRP A 97 9.59 -8.29 10.37
C TRP A 97 10.61 -7.55 9.52
N LEU A 98 11.51 -6.85 10.19
CA LEU A 98 12.60 -6.10 9.57
C LEU A 98 13.96 -6.74 9.88
N VAL A 99 14.91 -6.60 8.95
CA VAL A 99 16.29 -6.96 9.25
C VAL A 99 16.90 -5.99 10.28
N PRO A 100 17.88 -6.42 11.10
CA PRO A 100 18.40 -5.58 12.21
C PRO A 100 18.93 -4.20 11.79
N SER A 101 19.44 -4.05 10.58
CA SER A 101 20.01 -2.78 10.09
C SER A 101 18.98 -1.87 9.41
N ALA A 102 17.72 -2.26 9.32
CA ALA A 102 16.74 -1.58 8.49
C ALA A 102 16.56 -0.10 8.86
N PHE A 103 16.15 0.18 10.08
CA PHE A 103 15.85 1.56 10.47
C PHE A 103 17.08 2.48 10.55
N ASP A 104 18.27 1.94 10.88
CA ASP A 104 19.48 2.75 10.84
C ASP A 104 19.82 3.18 9.40
N LYS A 105 19.74 2.25 8.44
CA LYS A 105 19.97 2.54 7.01
C LYS A 105 18.91 3.51 6.48
N LEU A 106 17.63 3.26 6.74
CA LEU A 106 16.53 4.09 6.28
C LEU A 106 16.61 5.50 6.82
N TYR A 107 16.84 5.67 8.12
CA TYR A 107 16.96 6.99 8.74
C TYR A 107 18.15 7.77 8.21
N ARG A 108 19.33 7.14 8.08
CA ARG A 108 20.51 7.79 7.49
C ARG A 108 20.30 8.20 6.05
N ALA A 109 19.67 7.33 5.24
CA ALA A 109 19.34 7.63 3.86
C ALA A 109 18.38 8.82 3.76
N ALA A 110 17.31 8.81 4.56
CA ALA A 110 16.32 9.87 4.62
C ALA A 110 16.95 11.22 5.00
N LYS A 111 17.74 11.26 6.06
CA LYS A 111 18.42 12.48 6.53
C LYS A 111 19.44 13.02 5.54
N LYS A 112 20.31 12.16 5.03
CA LYS A 112 21.36 12.56 4.06
C LYS A 112 20.77 13.18 2.81
N ASN A 113 19.64 12.62 2.33
CA ASN A 113 19.03 13.03 1.07
C ASN A 113 17.86 14.00 1.28
N ARG A 114 17.52 14.35 2.54
CA ARG A 114 16.31 15.16 2.88
C ARG A 114 15.06 14.61 2.20
N ALA A 115 14.92 13.28 2.23
CA ALA A 115 13.84 12.60 1.55
C ALA A 115 12.53 12.75 2.34
N GLU A 116 11.44 13.03 1.62
CA GLU A 116 10.08 13.00 2.15
C GLU A 116 9.59 11.56 2.25
N VAL A 117 10.03 10.73 1.30
CA VAL A 117 9.73 9.29 1.26
C VAL A 117 11.01 8.52 0.95
N VAL A 118 11.24 7.43 1.68
CA VAL A 118 12.27 6.44 1.34
C VAL A 118 11.59 5.12 1.04
N ASN A 119 11.73 4.64 -0.18
CA ASN A 119 11.30 3.29 -0.54
C ASN A 119 12.41 2.29 -0.26
N TYR A 120 12.03 1.08 0.14
CA TYR A 120 12.95 -0.05 0.27
C TYR A 120 12.30 -1.34 -0.22
N LEU A 121 13.08 -2.41 -0.34
CA LEU A 121 12.59 -3.65 -0.92
C LEU A 121 12.08 -4.61 0.14
N SER A 122 11.07 -5.37 -0.25
CA SER A 122 10.48 -6.44 0.55
C SER A 122 10.79 -7.79 -0.07
N LYS A 123 11.18 -8.76 0.78
CA LYS A 123 11.42 -10.15 0.39
C LYS A 123 10.29 -11.02 0.93
N LYS A 124 9.63 -11.77 0.06
CA LYS A 124 8.62 -12.76 0.48
C LYS A 124 9.30 -13.93 1.17
N VAL A 125 8.79 -14.30 2.33
CA VAL A 125 9.25 -15.45 3.11
C VAL A 125 8.14 -16.48 3.23
N TYR A 126 8.45 -17.72 2.91
CA TYR A 126 7.53 -18.85 2.93
C TYR A 126 8.01 -19.91 3.94
N GLY A 127 7.08 -20.57 4.60
CA GLY A 127 7.39 -21.65 5.54
C GLY A 127 7.99 -21.15 6.85
N ASP A 128 9.07 -21.79 7.32
CA ASP A 128 9.69 -21.47 8.59
C ASP A 128 10.54 -20.18 8.50
N PRO A 129 10.20 -19.13 9.27
CA PRO A 129 10.96 -17.88 9.30
C PRO A 129 12.43 -18.02 9.73
N GLU A 130 12.78 -19.08 10.46
CA GLU A 130 14.17 -19.34 10.89
C GLU A 130 15.10 -19.65 9.69
N ASN A 131 14.52 -20.05 8.56
CA ASN A 131 15.24 -20.29 7.32
C ASN A 131 15.37 -19.05 6.42
N ASP A 132 15.07 -17.85 6.93
CA ASP A 132 15.23 -16.62 6.15
C ASP A 132 16.70 -16.38 5.79
N ASP A 133 16.94 -16.10 4.51
CA ASP A 133 18.24 -15.65 4.03
C ASP A 133 18.49 -14.20 4.46
N PRO A 134 19.53 -13.94 5.27
CA PRO A 134 19.81 -12.59 5.79
C PRO A 134 20.34 -11.61 4.74
N ASP A 135 20.60 -12.05 3.50
CA ASP A 135 21.11 -11.15 2.47
C ASP A 135 20.09 -10.06 2.11
N THR A 136 20.55 -8.84 2.17
CA THR A 136 19.75 -7.64 1.87
C THR A 136 20.01 -7.08 0.48
N LYS A 137 21.01 -7.59 -0.25
CA LYS A 137 21.43 -7.01 -1.52
C LYS A 137 20.46 -7.35 -2.65
N SER A 138 20.02 -6.35 -3.38
CA SER A 138 19.22 -6.53 -4.60
C SER A 138 20.08 -6.53 -5.88
N GLY A 139 21.32 -6.03 -5.81
CA GLY A 139 22.15 -5.75 -6.98
C GLY A 139 21.76 -4.47 -7.73
N ILE A 140 20.71 -3.80 -7.32
CA ILE A 140 20.23 -2.53 -7.90
C ILE A 140 20.87 -1.38 -7.12
N LYS A 141 21.33 -0.34 -7.84
CA LYS A 141 21.89 0.85 -7.19
C LYS A 141 20.79 1.72 -6.58
N ASP A 142 21.09 2.25 -5.40
CA ASP A 142 20.24 3.26 -4.79
C ASP A 142 20.21 4.53 -5.65
N ARG A 143 19.10 5.26 -5.57
CA ARG A 143 18.99 6.51 -6.32
C ARG A 143 18.14 7.56 -5.59
N MET A 144 18.56 8.81 -5.73
CA MET A 144 17.80 9.98 -5.33
C MET A 144 16.99 10.48 -6.51
N ILE A 145 15.71 10.69 -6.30
CA ILE A 145 14.76 11.20 -7.29
C ILE A 145 14.23 12.53 -6.77
N VAL A 146 14.33 13.55 -7.60
CA VAL A 146 13.76 14.88 -7.32
C VAL A 146 12.76 15.19 -8.39
N ILE A 147 11.53 15.53 -7.98
CA ILE A 147 10.38 15.76 -8.85
C ILE A 147 9.80 17.12 -8.52
N ASN A 148 10.08 18.10 -9.38
CA ASN A 148 9.63 19.48 -9.18
C ASN A 148 8.41 19.85 -10.03
N THR A 149 8.13 19.09 -11.10
CA THR A 149 7.05 19.39 -12.03
C THR A 149 6.14 18.19 -12.28
N PRO A 150 4.90 18.41 -12.73
CA PRO A 150 4.00 17.34 -13.17
C PRO A 150 4.60 16.47 -14.28
N GLU A 151 5.34 17.04 -15.23
CA GLU A 151 5.96 16.34 -16.34
C GLU A 151 7.09 15.42 -15.86
N GLU A 152 7.91 15.88 -14.91
CA GLU A 152 8.94 15.04 -14.28
C GLU A 152 8.30 13.87 -13.53
N ARG A 153 7.16 14.10 -12.87
CA ARG A 153 6.41 13.07 -12.16
C ARG A 153 5.83 12.04 -13.12
N LEU A 154 5.16 12.48 -14.18
CA LEU A 154 4.65 11.61 -15.22
C LEU A 154 5.76 10.78 -15.85
N HIS A 155 6.90 11.42 -16.16
CA HIS A 155 8.08 10.74 -16.70
C HIS A 155 8.61 9.66 -15.74
N TYR A 156 8.71 9.96 -14.45
CA TYR A 156 9.17 9.00 -13.44
C TYR A 156 8.28 7.76 -13.39
N PHE A 157 6.96 7.94 -13.31
CA PHE A 157 6.02 6.83 -13.24
C PHE A 157 5.89 6.05 -14.55
N SER A 158 5.89 6.72 -15.70
CA SER A 158 5.74 6.08 -17.00
C SER A 158 6.95 5.26 -17.45
N LYS A 159 8.15 5.57 -16.95
CA LYS A 159 9.40 4.84 -17.27
C LYS A 159 9.69 3.66 -16.35
N GLY A 160 8.69 3.16 -15.64
CA GLY A 160 8.86 2.05 -14.69
C GLY A 160 9.54 2.53 -13.41
N GLY A 161 9.25 3.74 -13.01
CA GLY A 161 9.40 4.16 -11.64
C GLY A 161 8.84 3.05 -10.76
N SER A 162 9.41 2.85 -9.58
CA SER A 162 9.02 1.80 -8.64
C SER A 162 7.50 1.64 -8.67
N PRO A 163 6.95 0.44 -8.59
CA PRO A 163 5.51 0.23 -8.45
C PRO A 163 5.05 0.78 -7.10
N LEU A 164 5.10 2.08 -6.99
CA LEU A 164 4.86 2.89 -5.80
C LEU A 164 3.45 2.74 -5.23
N LEU A 165 2.54 2.20 -6.02
CA LEU A 165 1.15 1.96 -5.62
C LEU A 165 1.00 0.72 -4.72
N ARG A 166 2.10 0.13 -4.29
CA ARG A 166 2.10 -0.94 -3.30
C ARG A 166 2.30 -0.34 -1.93
N GLY A 167 1.64 -0.89 -0.98
CA GLY A 167 1.64 -0.70 0.45
C GLY A 167 2.41 0.48 1.07
N CYS A 168 2.04 0.80 2.28
CA CYS A 168 2.79 1.75 3.10
C CYS A 168 3.96 1.09 3.85
N TRP A 169 3.97 -0.26 3.94
CA TRP A 169 4.86 -1.07 4.78
C TRP A 169 6.30 -1.25 4.25
N ASP A 170 6.58 -0.85 3.02
CA ASP A 170 7.92 -0.83 2.41
C ASP A 170 8.46 0.61 2.22
N LYS A 171 7.99 1.52 3.08
CA LYS A 171 8.32 2.95 3.00
C LYS A 171 8.56 3.58 4.36
N LEU A 172 9.43 4.58 4.38
CA LEU A 172 9.60 5.49 5.51
C LEU A 172 9.16 6.88 5.06
N PHE A 173 8.23 7.50 5.78
CA PHE A 173 7.66 8.81 5.45
C PHE A 173 8.15 9.87 6.42
N LEU A 174 8.53 11.06 5.93
CA LEU A 174 8.75 12.22 6.78
C LEU A 174 7.42 12.61 7.44
N ARG A 175 7.38 12.68 8.79
CA ARG A 175 6.13 12.95 9.53
C ARG A 175 5.52 14.30 9.14
N GLU A 176 6.33 15.37 9.04
CA GLU A 176 5.87 16.69 8.62
C GLU A 176 5.20 16.66 7.23
N PHE A 177 5.71 15.85 6.30
CA PHE A 177 5.10 15.67 4.98
C PHE A 177 3.72 14.99 5.08
N VAL A 178 3.59 13.95 5.89
CA VAL A 178 2.31 13.26 6.13
C VAL A 178 1.28 14.18 6.77
N GLU A 179 1.69 14.96 7.77
CA GLU A 179 0.83 15.91 8.48
C GLU A 179 0.41 17.09 7.59
N LYS A 180 1.34 17.67 6.83
CA LYS A 180 1.08 18.78 5.90
C LYS A 180 0.02 18.46 4.86
N LEU A 181 0.01 17.23 4.36
CA LEU A 181 -0.96 16.76 3.36
C LEU A 181 -2.19 16.09 3.99
N ASP A 182 -2.26 16.00 5.31
CA ASP A 182 -3.30 15.27 6.06
C ASP A 182 -3.58 13.88 5.47
N LEU A 183 -2.52 13.14 5.11
CA LEU A 183 -2.64 11.83 4.48
C LEU A 183 -3.36 10.85 5.40
N LYS A 184 -4.40 10.20 4.89
CA LYS A 184 -5.23 9.23 5.63
C LYS A 184 -5.42 7.95 4.85
N PHE A 185 -5.57 6.85 5.58
CA PHE A 185 -6.02 5.58 5.01
C PHE A 185 -7.54 5.57 4.88
N ALA A 186 -8.06 4.84 3.91
CA ALA A 186 -9.50 4.62 3.84
C ALA A 186 -9.97 3.74 5.01
N GLU A 187 -11.11 4.08 5.59
CA GLU A 187 -11.62 3.40 6.78
C GLU A 187 -12.71 2.40 6.44
N GLY A 188 -12.76 1.27 7.15
CA GLY A 188 -13.79 0.25 7.01
C GLY A 188 -13.72 -0.58 5.72
N VAL A 189 -12.60 -0.50 5.00
CA VAL A 189 -12.34 -1.19 3.73
C VAL A 189 -11.03 -1.99 3.79
N PHE A 190 -10.86 -2.92 2.85
CA PHE A 190 -9.64 -3.74 2.78
C PHE A 190 -8.65 -3.08 1.84
N ASP A 191 -8.59 -2.56 0.88
CA ASP A 191 -7.54 -1.96 0.06
C ASP A 191 -7.40 -0.45 0.37
N GLU A 192 -7.13 -0.14 1.64
CA GLU A 192 -7.16 1.19 2.22
C GLU A 192 -6.00 2.10 1.82
N GLU A 193 -4.90 1.50 1.34
CA GLU A 193 -3.62 2.18 1.19
C GLU A 193 -3.60 3.20 0.05
N SER A 194 -4.40 3.02 -0.99
CA SER A 194 -4.43 3.93 -2.15
C SER A 194 -4.80 5.36 -1.77
N LEU A 195 -5.69 5.53 -0.78
CA LEU A 195 -6.09 6.85 -0.29
C LEU A 195 -4.94 7.59 0.42
N PHE A 196 -3.99 6.86 1.00
CA PHE A 196 -2.79 7.41 1.64
C PHE A 196 -1.64 7.60 0.65
N THR A 197 -1.31 6.55 -0.09
CA THR A 197 -0.10 6.50 -0.91
C THR A 197 -0.22 7.33 -2.19
N THR A 198 -1.38 7.36 -2.83
CA THR A 198 -1.54 8.08 -4.10
C THR A 198 -1.37 9.59 -3.93
N PRO A 199 -2.03 10.28 -2.97
CA PRO A 199 -1.76 11.69 -2.74
C PRO A 199 -0.31 11.97 -2.31
N ALA A 200 0.30 11.07 -1.51
CA ALA A 200 1.72 11.21 -1.18
C ALA A 200 2.59 11.27 -2.45
N TYR A 201 2.29 10.44 -3.44
CA TYR A 201 3.05 10.40 -4.71
C TYR A 201 2.76 11.59 -5.62
N MET A 202 1.56 12.13 -5.57
CA MET A 202 1.23 13.34 -6.34
C MET A 202 1.95 14.57 -5.81
N HIS A 203 2.37 14.57 -4.55
CA HIS A 203 2.94 15.76 -3.90
C HIS A 203 4.41 15.62 -3.45
N MET A 204 4.96 14.41 -3.36
CA MET A 204 6.36 14.25 -2.97
C MET A 204 7.30 14.93 -3.98
N ILE A 205 8.31 15.62 -3.46
CA ILE A 205 9.39 16.23 -4.24
C ILE A 205 10.65 15.37 -4.17
N ARG A 206 10.93 14.77 -3.02
CA ARG A 206 12.19 14.08 -2.74
C ARG A 206 11.94 12.64 -2.32
N LEU A 207 12.15 11.73 -3.26
CA LEU A 207 12.09 10.29 -3.03
C LEU A 207 13.50 9.69 -3.05
N TYR A 208 13.82 8.85 -2.07
CA TYR A 208 15.02 8.02 -2.11
C TYR A 208 14.65 6.54 -2.26
N GLU A 209 15.18 5.89 -3.24
CA GLU A 209 15.06 4.44 -3.42
C GLU A 209 16.30 3.76 -2.84
N LEU A 210 16.11 3.16 -1.67
CA LEU A 210 17.10 2.29 -1.02
C LEU A 210 16.84 0.86 -1.48
N ASN A 211 17.60 0.43 -2.49
CA ASN A 211 17.34 -0.85 -3.18
C ASN A 211 17.93 -2.04 -2.40
N GLU A 212 17.58 -2.17 -1.13
CA GLU A 212 17.92 -3.29 -0.27
C GLU A 212 16.66 -3.97 0.28
N TYR A 213 16.71 -5.29 0.41
CA TYR A 213 15.64 -6.12 1.00
C TYR A 213 15.68 -6.00 2.54
N LEU A 214 15.05 -4.95 3.07
CA LEU A 214 15.03 -4.66 4.50
C LEU A 214 13.80 -5.19 5.22
N HIS A 215 12.72 -5.46 4.51
CA HIS A 215 11.46 -5.98 5.00
C HIS A 215 11.29 -7.45 4.61
N ARG A 216 10.72 -8.24 5.52
CA ARG A 216 10.37 -9.64 5.34
C ARG A 216 8.87 -9.78 5.36
N TYR A 217 8.29 -9.99 4.18
CA TYR A 217 6.86 -10.17 3.99
C TYR A 217 6.49 -11.64 4.15
N PHE A 218 5.87 -11.99 5.27
CA PHE A 218 5.56 -13.37 5.61
C PHE A 218 4.31 -13.87 4.91
N GLN A 219 4.46 -14.90 4.12
CA GLN A 219 3.35 -15.55 3.42
C GLN A 219 2.76 -16.65 4.31
N ASN A 220 1.79 -16.31 5.13
CA ASN A 220 1.09 -17.25 5.99
C ASN A 220 -0.31 -17.58 5.44
N SER A 221 -0.78 -18.83 5.67
CA SER A 221 -2.09 -19.29 5.20
C SER A 221 -3.28 -18.70 5.98
N ILE A 222 -3.01 -18.03 7.11
CA ILE A 222 -4.01 -17.42 7.99
C ILE A 222 -4.17 -15.93 7.69
N SER A 223 -3.27 -15.35 6.88
CA SER A 223 -3.30 -13.95 6.47
C SER A 223 -4.68 -13.54 5.95
N SER A 224 -5.09 -12.34 6.31
CA SER A 224 -6.33 -11.73 5.77
C SER A 224 -6.36 -11.74 4.25
N THR A 225 -5.19 -11.57 3.61
CA THR A 225 -5.02 -11.64 2.16
C THR A 225 -5.40 -13.00 1.58
N TYR A 226 -5.10 -14.11 2.26
CA TYR A 226 -5.45 -15.45 1.80
C TYR A 226 -6.93 -15.80 2.03
N ASN A 227 -7.49 -15.42 3.17
CA ASN A 227 -8.87 -15.74 3.54
C ASN A 227 -9.90 -14.91 2.77
N LEU A 228 -9.54 -13.70 2.37
CA LEU A 228 -10.41 -12.77 1.65
C LEU A 228 -10.36 -12.94 0.13
N MET A 229 -9.58 -13.87 -0.37
CA MET A 229 -9.43 -14.13 -1.81
C MET A 229 -10.73 -14.51 -2.52
N LYS A 230 -11.76 -14.92 -1.78
CA LYS A 230 -13.09 -15.25 -2.31
C LYS A 230 -14.14 -14.19 -1.94
N ASP A 231 -13.73 -13.13 -1.25
CA ASP A 231 -14.70 -12.16 -0.75
C ASP A 231 -14.98 -11.08 -1.82
N MET A 232 -16.20 -11.05 -2.28
CA MET A 232 -16.69 -10.02 -3.20
C MET A 232 -16.59 -8.60 -2.58
N LYS A 233 -16.63 -8.51 -1.25
CA LYS A 233 -16.50 -7.24 -0.53
C LYS A 233 -15.17 -6.52 -0.84
N ARG A 234 -14.04 -7.25 -0.97
CA ARG A 234 -12.75 -6.64 -1.29
C ARG A 234 -12.75 -5.95 -2.64
N ARG A 235 -13.45 -6.54 -3.62
CA ARG A 235 -13.66 -5.95 -4.93
C ARG A 235 -14.35 -4.58 -4.84
N ASP A 236 -15.44 -4.54 -4.08
CA ASP A 236 -16.24 -3.32 -3.92
C ASP A 236 -15.50 -2.27 -3.08
N ASP A 237 -14.70 -2.71 -2.12
CA ASP A 237 -13.87 -1.85 -1.29
C ASP A 237 -12.76 -1.16 -2.10
N ASN A 238 -12.12 -1.85 -3.06
CA ASN A 238 -11.15 -1.22 -3.97
C ASN A 238 -11.79 -0.08 -4.78
N ALA A 239 -12.97 -0.31 -5.33
CA ALA A 239 -13.69 0.73 -6.07
C ALA A 239 -14.01 1.95 -5.19
N LYS A 240 -14.51 1.72 -3.95
CA LYS A 240 -14.78 2.79 -2.99
C LYS A 240 -13.53 3.58 -2.63
N THR A 241 -12.42 2.89 -2.38
CA THR A 241 -11.15 3.55 -2.03
C THR A 241 -10.64 4.41 -3.18
N TRP A 242 -10.74 3.93 -4.43
CA TRP A 242 -10.31 4.72 -5.59
C TRP A 242 -11.24 5.90 -5.88
N MET A 243 -12.53 5.78 -5.64
CA MET A 243 -13.44 6.93 -5.70
C MET A 243 -13.09 7.97 -4.63
N ALA A 244 -12.84 7.55 -3.39
CA ALA A 244 -12.40 8.45 -2.33
C ALA A 244 -11.03 9.09 -2.66
N THR A 245 -10.10 8.32 -3.24
CA THR A 245 -8.80 8.82 -3.69
C THR A 245 -8.97 9.90 -4.77
N TYR A 246 -9.84 9.66 -5.76
CA TYR A 246 -10.14 10.64 -6.80
C TYR A 246 -10.69 11.95 -6.21
N GLU A 247 -11.61 11.87 -5.25
CA GLU A 247 -12.17 13.08 -4.60
C GLU A 247 -11.09 13.87 -3.83
N VAL A 248 -10.15 13.20 -3.16
CA VAL A 248 -9.01 13.87 -2.53
C VAL A 248 -8.12 14.55 -3.56
N LEU A 249 -7.77 13.87 -4.65
CA LEU A 249 -6.94 14.43 -5.73
C LEU A 249 -7.63 15.56 -6.50
N LYS A 250 -8.96 15.56 -6.54
CA LYS A 250 -9.75 16.65 -7.10
C LYS A 250 -9.75 17.85 -6.16
N ALA A 251 -9.94 17.62 -4.87
CA ALA A 251 -9.97 18.68 -3.87
C ALA A 251 -8.61 19.40 -3.71
N ASP A 252 -7.49 18.69 -3.88
CA ASP A 252 -6.14 19.26 -3.81
C ASP A 252 -5.62 19.83 -5.15
N GLY A 253 -6.42 19.75 -6.23
CA GLY A 253 -6.08 20.25 -7.56
C GLY A 253 -5.18 19.33 -8.40
N SER A 254 -4.87 18.12 -7.92
CA SER A 254 -4.04 17.16 -8.66
C SER A 254 -4.71 16.66 -9.94
N VAL A 255 -6.05 16.54 -9.95
CA VAL A 255 -6.80 16.13 -11.14
C VAL A 255 -6.56 17.11 -12.30
N ASP A 256 -6.54 18.41 -12.02
CA ASP A 256 -6.33 19.42 -13.05
C ASP A 256 -4.85 19.59 -13.41
N SER A 257 -3.98 19.64 -12.40
CA SER A 257 -2.54 19.92 -12.59
C SER A 257 -1.73 18.72 -13.08
N GLN A 258 -2.22 17.50 -12.88
CA GLN A 258 -1.55 16.23 -13.21
C GLN A 258 -2.51 15.25 -13.91
N HIS A 259 -3.40 15.76 -14.73
CA HIS A 259 -4.52 15.02 -15.33
C HIS A 259 -4.11 13.69 -15.95
N GLU A 260 -3.10 13.68 -16.81
CA GLU A 260 -2.64 12.47 -17.49
C GLU A 260 -2.23 11.36 -16.53
N LEU A 261 -1.54 11.72 -15.43
CA LEU A 261 -1.07 10.77 -14.43
C LEU A 261 -2.23 10.25 -13.56
N VAL A 262 -3.14 11.15 -13.15
CA VAL A 262 -4.32 10.79 -12.34
C VAL A 262 -5.25 9.88 -13.12
N GLU A 263 -5.54 10.23 -14.38
CA GLU A 263 -6.33 9.41 -15.28
C GLU A 263 -5.72 8.00 -15.46
N TRP A 264 -4.43 7.94 -15.78
CA TRP A 264 -3.72 6.68 -15.91
C TRP A 264 -3.81 5.83 -14.64
N PHE A 265 -3.53 6.41 -13.47
CA PHE A 265 -3.61 5.69 -12.19
C PHE A 265 -5.02 5.22 -11.88
N PHE A 266 -6.02 6.08 -12.11
CA PHE A 266 -7.42 5.73 -11.85
C PHE A 266 -7.88 4.59 -12.76
N VAL A 267 -7.72 4.70 -14.07
CA VAL A 267 -8.16 3.67 -15.02
C VAL A 267 -7.52 2.32 -14.71
N ILE A 268 -6.22 2.31 -14.42
CA ILE A 268 -5.54 1.06 -14.10
C ILE A 268 -6.04 0.47 -12.79
N ASN A 269 -6.10 1.24 -11.72
CA ASN A 269 -6.32 0.67 -10.40
C ASN A 269 -7.81 0.53 -10.04
N TYR A 270 -8.64 1.48 -10.46
CA TYR A 270 -10.09 1.39 -10.27
C TYR A 270 -10.71 0.30 -11.15
N TYR A 271 -10.33 0.28 -12.44
CA TYR A 271 -10.98 -0.59 -13.42
C TYR A 271 -10.14 -1.85 -13.71
N ILE A 272 -9.00 -1.72 -14.39
CA ILE A 272 -8.25 -2.85 -14.92
C ILE A 272 -7.83 -3.84 -13.83
N ARG A 273 -7.23 -3.34 -12.75
CA ARG A 273 -6.76 -4.21 -11.64
C ARG A 273 -7.90 -4.87 -10.88
N SER A 274 -9.05 -4.21 -10.73
CA SER A 274 -10.23 -4.81 -10.13
C SER A 274 -10.69 -6.05 -10.89
N PHE A 275 -10.76 -5.96 -12.22
CA PHE A 275 -11.17 -7.09 -13.06
C PHE A 275 -10.10 -8.19 -13.11
N ILE A 276 -8.82 -7.84 -13.19
CA ILE A 276 -7.73 -8.83 -13.16
C ILE A 276 -7.69 -9.54 -11.81
N PHE A 277 -7.84 -8.81 -10.70
CA PHE A 277 -7.93 -9.41 -9.38
C PHE A 277 -9.10 -10.39 -9.30
N ALA A 278 -10.30 -9.98 -9.70
CA ALA A 278 -11.48 -10.84 -9.71
C ALA A 278 -11.25 -12.10 -10.57
N ALA A 279 -10.78 -11.93 -11.80
CA ALA A 279 -10.50 -13.02 -12.73
C ALA A 279 -9.45 -14.02 -12.18
N SER A 280 -8.40 -13.51 -11.53
CA SER A 280 -7.36 -14.36 -10.90
C SER A 280 -7.89 -15.22 -9.76
N ARG A 281 -9.04 -14.89 -9.20
CA ARG A 281 -9.71 -15.56 -8.09
C ARG A 281 -10.95 -16.36 -8.52
N GLY A 282 -11.27 -16.34 -9.81
CA GLY A 282 -12.50 -16.96 -10.33
C GLY A 282 -13.78 -16.23 -9.88
N ILE A 283 -13.65 -14.96 -9.51
CA ILE A 283 -14.79 -14.08 -9.19
C ILE A 283 -15.25 -13.42 -10.48
N THR A 284 -16.57 -13.39 -10.68
CA THR A 284 -17.20 -12.73 -11.82
C THR A 284 -17.93 -11.47 -11.39
N TYR A 285 -18.09 -10.55 -12.33
CA TYR A 285 -18.93 -9.37 -12.15
C TYR A 285 -20.29 -9.59 -12.82
N ASP A 286 -21.33 -8.99 -12.25
CA ASP A 286 -22.64 -8.86 -12.90
C ASP A 286 -22.66 -7.66 -13.87
N THR A 287 -23.67 -7.61 -14.73
CA THR A 287 -23.85 -6.58 -15.76
C THR A 287 -23.93 -5.17 -15.16
N GLU A 288 -24.67 -5.02 -14.06
CA GLU A 288 -24.85 -3.71 -13.41
C GLU A 288 -23.50 -3.16 -12.90
N THR A 289 -22.75 -3.98 -12.19
CA THR A 289 -21.43 -3.59 -11.66
C THR A 289 -20.46 -3.22 -12.79
N VAL A 290 -20.42 -4.01 -13.86
CA VAL A 290 -19.56 -3.71 -15.03
C VAL A 290 -19.92 -2.36 -15.63
N ASN A 291 -21.21 -2.12 -15.90
CA ASN A 291 -21.66 -0.87 -16.52
C ASN A 291 -21.37 0.32 -15.61
N VAL A 292 -21.64 0.23 -14.31
CA VAL A 292 -21.29 1.31 -13.35
C VAL A 292 -19.80 1.63 -13.39
N MET A 293 -18.93 0.61 -13.39
CA MET A 293 -17.48 0.85 -13.44
C MET A 293 -17.01 1.45 -14.75
N GLN A 294 -17.56 1.00 -15.88
CA GLN A 294 -17.26 1.55 -17.21
C GLN A 294 -17.74 3.00 -17.34
N ASP A 295 -18.96 3.28 -16.88
CA ASP A 295 -19.56 4.62 -16.96
C ASP A 295 -18.83 5.59 -16.04
N THR A 296 -18.43 5.17 -14.83
CA THR A 296 -17.59 5.98 -13.95
C THR A 296 -16.29 6.42 -14.64
N VAL A 297 -15.58 5.50 -15.33
CA VAL A 297 -14.37 5.88 -16.06
C VAL A 297 -14.69 6.87 -17.19
N ARG A 298 -15.74 6.64 -17.96
CA ARG A 298 -16.14 7.50 -19.09
C ARG A 298 -16.61 8.88 -18.66
N GLU A 299 -17.27 8.97 -17.51
CA GLU A 299 -17.74 10.24 -16.94
C GLU A 299 -16.61 11.07 -16.36
N LEU A 300 -15.70 10.43 -15.61
CA LEU A 300 -14.57 11.12 -14.99
C LEU A 300 -13.47 11.47 -16.01
N PHE A 301 -13.26 10.62 -17.00
CA PHE A 301 -12.19 10.72 -18.00
C PHE A 301 -12.72 10.42 -19.40
N PRO A 302 -13.53 11.30 -19.99
CA PRO A 302 -14.16 11.05 -21.29
C PRO A 302 -13.16 10.86 -22.43
N ASP A 303 -11.98 11.47 -22.31
CA ASP A 303 -10.92 11.45 -23.30
C ASP A 303 -9.78 10.47 -23.00
N TYR A 304 -10.00 9.47 -22.09
CA TYR A 304 -8.94 8.54 -21.63
C TYR A 304 -8.17 7.85 -22.79
N ARG A 305 -8.78 7.69 -23.96
CA ARG A 305 -8.12 7.16 -25.16
C ARG A 305 -7.08 8.10 -25.77
N SER A 306 -7.13 9.38 -25.40
CA SER A 306 -6.14 10.38 -25.81
C SER A 306 -4.93 10.43 -24.87
N ASN A 307 -4.98 9.71 -23.76
CA ASN A 307 -3.88 9.65 -22.79
C ASN A 307 -2.71 8.81 -23.37
N PRO A 308 -1.57 9.43 -23.71
CA PRO A 308 -0.49 8.73 -24.40
C PRO A 308 0.21 7.73 -23.46
N THR A 309 0.23 7.97 -22.16
CA THR A 309 0.81 7.06 -21.17
C THR A 309 -0.03 5.79 -21.04
N LEU A 310 -1.35 5.93 -20.91
CA LEU A 310 -2.27 4.81 -20.83
C LEU A 310 -2.26 3.96 -22.10
N MET A 311 -2.36 4.62 -23.26
CA MET A 311 -2.43 3.96 -24.58
C MET A 311 -1.08 3.38 -25.03
N GLY A 312 0.03 3.91 -24.54
CA GLY A 312 1.37 3.42 -24.83
C GLY A 312 1.75 2.11 -24.12
N MET A 313 0.96 1.66 -23.16
CA MET A 313 1.24 0.45 -22.38
C MET A 313 0.60 -0.78 -23.04
N GLU A 314 1.41 -1.57 -23.74
CA GLU A 314 0.93 -2.79 -24.43
C GLU A 314 0.22 -3.78 -23.48
N ILE A 315 0.69 -3.87 -22.23
CA ILE A 315 0.12 -4.77 -21.22
C ILE A 315 -1.36 -4.48 -20.91
N TYR A 316 -1.83 -3.25 -21.15
CA TYR A 316 -3.23 -2.87 -20.89
C TYR A 316 -4.10 -2.82 -22.16
N ARG A 317 -3.53 -3.05 -23.35
CA ARG A 317 -4.24 -2.89 -24.62
C ARG A 317 -5.54 -3.70 -24.69
N ASP A 318 -5.51 -4.96 -24.28
CA ASP A 318 -6.71 -5.82 -24.32
C ASP A 318 -7.69 -5.46 -23.21
N SER A 319 -7.21 -5.06 -22.05
CA SER A 319 -8.04 -4.54 -20.97
C SER A 319 -8.82 -3.28 -21.37
N LEU A 320 -8.19 -2.37 -22.12
CA LEU A 320 -8.85 -1.15 -22.61
C LEU A 320 -9.92 -1.45 -23.66
N LYS A 321 -9.76 -2.50 -24.47
CA LYS A 321 -10.84 -2.97 -25.37
C LYS A 321 -12.07 -3.42 -24.57
N LEU A 322 -11.86 -4.08 -23.42
CA LEU A 322 -12.95 -4.50 -22.55
C LEU A 322 -13.65 -3.32 -21.87
N LEU A 323 -12.92 -2.24 -21.56
CA LEU A 323 -13.52 -1.00 -21.07
C LEU A 323 -14.49 -0.38 -22.09
N ASP A 324 -14.23 -0.59 -23.38
CA ASP A 324 -15.07 -0.09 -24.47
C ASP A 324 -16.23 -1.01 -24.86
N MET A 325 -16.17 -2.26 -24.46
CA MET A 325 -17.18 -3.25 -24.81
C MET A 325 -18.52 -2.90 -24.17
N LYS A 326 -19.59 -2.89 -24.97
CA LYS A 326 -20.93 -2.79 -24.43
C LYS A 326 -21.32 -4.11 -23.79
N VAL A 327 -21.71 -4.07 -22.52
CA VAL A 327 -22.02 -5.26 -21.73
C VAL A 327 -23.51 -5.27 -21.36
N ASP A 328 -24.15 -6.43 -21.60
CA ASP A 328 -25.52 -6.72 -21.20
C ASP A 328 -25.64 -8.18 -20.73
N ASP A 329 -26.84 -8.60 -20.30
CA ASP A 329 -27.05 -9.93 -19.76
C ASP A 329 -26.81 -11.06 -20.77
N SER A 330 -26.81 -10.76 -22.07
CA SER A 330 -26.56 -11.76 -23.11
C SER A 330 -25.09 -12.07 -23.30
N ASN A 331 -24.19 -11.13 -22.96
CA ASN A 331 -22.75 -11.25 -23.20
C ASN A 331 -21.86 -11.14 -21.93
N ILE A 332 -22.44 -10.95 -20.76
CA ILE A 332 -21.68 -10.84 -19.50
C ILE A 332 -20.79 -12.07 -19.23
N GLY A 333 -21.26 -13.27 -19.60
CA GLY A 333 -20.47 -14.50 -19.46
C GLY A 333 -19.20 -14.48 -20.33
N GLU A 334 -19.32 -14.00 -21.56
CA GLU A 334 -18.17 -13.81 -22.46
C GLU A 334 -17.23 -12.73 -21.94
N TYR A 335 -17.75 -11.61 -21.47
CA TYR A 335 -16.96 -10.53 -20.88
C TYR A 335 -16.09 -11.02 -19.71
N ASN A 336 -16.65 -11.75 -18.76
CA ASN A 336 -15.90 -12.32 -17.64
C ASN A 336 -14.84 -13.35 -18.11
N ARG A 337 -15.16 -14.13 -19.15
CA ARG A 337 -14.20 -15.07 -19.75
C ARG A 337 -13.01 -14.34 -20.37
N LEU A 338 -13.23 -13.25 -21.08
CA LEU A 338 -12.16 -12.44 -21.69
C LEU A 338 -11.22 -11.86 -20.62
N TRP A 339 -11.72 -11.41 -19.46
CA TRP A 339 -10.87 -11.01 -18.34
C TRP A 339 -10.01 -12.16 -17.80
N THR A 340 -10.54 -13.38 -17.80
CA THR A 340 -9.77 -14.57 -17.43
C THR A 340 -8.62 -14.82 -18.41
N GLU A 341 -8.83 -14.55 -19.68
CA GLU A 341 -7.80 -14.67 -20.71
C GLU A 341 -6.73 -13.58 -20.58
N VAL A 342 -7.12 -12.33 -20.33
CA VAL A 342 -6.20 -11.22 -20.03
C VAL A 342 -5.34 -11.56 -18.82
N CYS A 343 -5.93 -12.08 -17.75
CA CYS A 343 -5.21 -12.51 -16.55
C CYS A 343 -4.19 -13.61 -16.86
N LYS A 344 -4.55 -14.62 -17.63
CA LYS A 344 -3.64 -15.72 -18.03
C LYS A 344 -2.49 -15.26 -18.93
N ALA A 345 -2.73 -14.28 -19.80
CA ALA A 345 -1.71 -13.70 -20.66
C ALA A 345 -0.68 -12.87 -19.89
N ASN A 346 -1.01 -12.45 -18.67
CA ASN A 346 -0.17 -11.61 -17.80
C ASN A 346 0.08 -12.28 -16.43
N PRO A 347 0.76 -13.41 -16.34
CA PRO A 347 0.89 -14.21 -15.11
C PRO A 347 1.72 -13.53 -14.01
N GLY A 348 2.46 -12.47 -14.34
CA GLY A 348 3.22 -11.68 -13.37
C GLY A 348 2.38 -10.71 -12.53
N GLY A 349 1.08 -10.62 -12.84
CA GLY A 349 0.18 -9.62 -12.27
C GLY A 349 0.55 -8.20 -12.73
N ILE A 350 -0.46 -7.42 -13.02
CA ILE A 350 -0.31 -5.98 -13.27
C ILE A 350 -0.13 -5.26 -11.95
#